data_6c0aa2d852dde6c58553eb7db443dd0b
#
_entry.id   6c0aa2d852dde6c58553eb7db443dd0b
#
_cell.length_a   1.000
_cell.length_b   1.000
_cell.length_c   1.000
_cell.angle_alpha   90.00
_cell.angle_beta   90.00
_cell.angle_gamma   90.00
#
_symmetry.space_group_name_H-M   'P 1'
#
loop_
_entity.id
_entity.type
_entity.pdbx_description
1 polymer ?
#
loop_
_entity_poly.entity_id
_entity_poly.type
_entity_poly.pdbx_seq_one_letter_code
_entity_poly.pdbx_strand_id
1 'polypeptide(L)'
;MKNVYFLSDAHLGSLAIPHARMQERRLVRFLDSIKTKAAAVYLLGDMFDFWNEYKYVVPKGYTRFLGKLSELTDMGVEVHFFTGNHDLWTYGYLEEECGITVHYKPQTVEIYDKVFYLAHGDGLGDPDKKFKFLKRMFQNHTCQRLLNAIHPRWGMALGLNWAKHSRLKRADGKEEPYMGEKKEFLVRFAKQYMQGHKDIDYFMFGHRHIELDLMLSKKTRLMILGDWIWQFTYAVFDGEHMFMEEYVEGES
;
A
#
# COMPACT_ATOMS: atom_id res chain seq x y z
N MET A 1 15.00 20.91 -1.77
CA MET A 1 14.02 20.11 -2.56
C MET A 1 12.99 19.57 -1.57
N LYS A 2 11.72 19.37 -1.94
CA LYS A 2 10.76 18.73 -1.04
C LYS A 2 10.90 17.22 -1.11
N ASN A 3 10.56 16.51 -0.05
CA ASN A 3 10.71 15.07 0.06
C ASN A 3 9.55 14.30 -0.60
N VAL A 4 9.82 13.07 -1.01
CA VAL A 4 8.81 12.12 -1.48
C VAL A 4 8.73 10.96 -0.48
N TYR A 5 7.52 10.64 -0.04
CA TYR A 5 7.28 9.64 1.01
C TYR A 5 6.56 8.42 0.45
N PHE A 6 6.93 7.24 0.95
CA PHE A 6 6.37 5.96 0.54
C PHE A 6 5.95 5.17 1.77
N LEU A 7 4.72 4.66 1.80
CA LEU A 7 4.20 3.81 2.87
C LEU A 7 3.17 2.82 2.32
N SER A 8 2.90 1.74 3.07
CA SER A 8 1.94 0.70 2.66
C SER A 8 1.37 -0.04 3.87
N ASP A 9 0.41 -0.92 3.62
CA ASP A 9 -0.05 -1.95 4.57
C ASP A 9 -0.54 -1.38 5.91
N ALA A 10 -1.38 -0.35 5.86
CA ALA A 10 -2.00 0.22 7.06
C ALA A 10 -3.21 -0.60 7.54
N HIS A 11 -3.91 -1.30 6.64
CA HIS A 11 -5.07 -2.13 6.95
C HIS A 11 -6.05 -1.46 7.90
N LEU A 12 -6.36 -0.19 7.65
CA LEU A 12 -7.30 0.57 8.45
C LEU A 12 -8.65 -0.13 8.54
N GLY A 13 -9.23 -0.15 9.74
CA GLY A 13 -10.54 -0.77 9.99
C GLY A 13 -10.49 -2.28 10.18
N SER A 14 -9.32 -2.90 10.27
CA SER A 14 -9.20 -4.35 10.50
C SER A 14 -9.90 -4.80 11.78
N LEU A 15 -10.71 -5.85 11.65
CA LEU A 15 -11.36 -6.50 12.79
C LEU A 15 -10.42 -7.41 13.60
N ALA A 16 -9.22 -7.65 13.09
CA ALA A 16 -8.20 -8.46 13.75
C ALA A 16 -7.19 -7.62 14.55
N ILE A 17 -7.18 -6.30 14.34
CA ILE A 17 -6.22 -5.40 14.99
C ILE A 17 -6.91 -4.70 16.17
N PRO A 18 -6.37 -4.83 17.40
CA PRO A 18 -6.88 -4.07 18.52
C PRO A 18 -6.63 -2.56 18.32
N HIS A 19 -7.60 -1.75 18.76
CA HIS A 19 -7.45 -0.28 18.72
C HIS A 19 -7.25 0.34 17.33
N ALA A 20 -7.90 -0.17 16.29
CA ALA A 20 -7.79 0.31 14.90
C ALA A 20 -7.96 1.84 14.73
N ARG A 21 -8.72 2.51 15.61
CA ARG A 21 -8.85 3.99 15.59
C ARG A 21 -7.58 4.71 16.08
N MET A 22 -6.80 4.08 16.94
CA MET A 22 -5.50 4.66 17.38
C MET A 22 -4.49 4.58 16.24
N GLN A 23 -4.49 3.49 15.51
CA GLN A 23 -3.68 3.30 14.31
C GLN A 23 -4.01 4.38 13.25
N GLU A 24 -5.30 4.60 12.92
CA GLU A 24 -5.71 5.67 12.01
C GLU A 24 -5.18 7.03 12.46
N ARG A 25 -5.32 7.34 13.77
CA ARG A 25 -4.83 8.62 14.31
C ARG A 25 -3.32 8.76 14.21
N ARG A 26 -2.55 7.66 14.43
CA ARG A 26 -1.09 7.66 14.30
C ARG A 26 -0.69 7.96 12.87
N LEU A 27 -1.29 7.28 11.90
CA LEU A 27 -1.05 7.53 10.48
C LEU A 27 -1.38 8.98 10.10
N VAL A 28 -2.51 9.51 10.58
CA VAL A 28 -2.91 10.91 10.32
C VAL A 28 -1.91 11.89 10.93
N ARG A 29 -1.37 11.64 12.13
CA ARG A 29 -0.34 12.50 12.73
C ARG A 29 0.97 12.47 11.95
N PHE A 30 1.38 11.30 11.47
CA PHE A 30 2.52 11.19 10.57
C PHE A 30 2.31 12.05 9.31
N LEU A 31 1.20 11.86 8.61
CA LEU A 31 0.89 12.64 7.41
C LEU A 31 0.82 14.16 7.71
N ASP A 32 0.35 14.53 8.89
CA ASP A 32 0.36 15.92 9.35
C ASP A 32 1.78 16.47 9.54
N SER A 33 2.68 15.66 10.12
CA SER A 33 4.07 16.08 10.37
C SER A 33 4.90 16.30 9.10
N ILE A 34 4.52 15.64 8.01
CA ILE A 34 5.24 15.73 6.72
C ILE A 34 4.60 16.71 5.73
N LYS A 35 3.38 17.18 5.94
CA LYS A 35 2.56 17.94 4.95
C LYS A 35 3.25 19.15 4.33
N THR A 36 4.08 19.86 5.09
CA THR A 36 4.82 21.05 4.59
C THR A 36 6.12 20.68 3.88
N LYS A 37 6.65 19.49 4.15
CA LYS A 37 7.93 18.98 3.61
C LYS A 37 7.73 18.09 2.37
N ALA A 38 6.53 17.54 2.20
CA ALA A 38 6.23 16.61 1.13
C ALA A 38 6.03 17.30 -0.23
N ALA A 39 6.65 16.76 -1.28
CA ALA A 39 6.29 16.98 -2.67
C ALA A 39 5.21 15.98 -3.09
N ALA A 40 5.41 14.71 -2.75
CA ALA A 40 4.48 13.63 -3.03
C ALA A 40 4.44 12.59 -1.91
N VAL A 41 3.30 11.88 -1.82
CA VAL A 41 3.10 10.72 -0.95
C VAL A 41 2.59 9.55 -1.79
N TYR A 42 3.31 8.43 -1.76
CA TYR A 42 2.95 7.19 -2.44
C TYR A 42 2.45 6.17 -1.41
N LEU A 43 1.16 5.84 -1.49
CA LEU A 43 0.50 4.81 -0.70
C LEU A 43 0.51 3.51 -1.52
N LEU A 44 1.38 2.57 -1.18
CA LEU A 44 1.62 1.38 -2.01
C LEU A 44 0.68 0.21 -1.67
N GLY A 45 -0.60 0.49 -1.45
CA GLY A 45 -1.67 -0.48 -1.31
C GLY A 45 -1.91 -1.02 0.10
N ASP A 46 -3.03 -1.71 0.24
CA ASP A 46 -3.53 -2.27 1.51
C ASP A 46 -3.62 -1.22 2.64
N MET A 47 -4.01 0.02 2.25
CA MET A 47 -4.28 1.08 3.22
C MET A 47 -5.54 0.79 4.02
N PHE A 48 -6.51 0.12 3.42
CA PHE A 48 -7.74 -0.35 4.07
C PHE A 48 -7.73 -1.87 4.20
N ASP A 49 -8.25 -2.40 5.30
CA ASP A 49 -8.37 -3.86 5.50
C ASP A 49 -9.41 -4.50 4.56
N PHE A 50 -10.41 -3.72 4.16
CA PHE A 50 -11.34 -4.02 3.07
C PHE A 50 -11.98 -2.72 2.58
N TRP A 51 -11.88 -2.47 1.27
CA TRP A 51 -12.50 -1.32 0.62
C TRP A 51 -13.32 -1.77 -0.57
N ASN A 52 -14.58 -1.32 -0.64
CA ASN A 52 -15.43 -1.50 -1.82
C ASN A 52 -16.37 -0.31 -1.96
N GLU A 53 -16.30 0.38 -3.06
CA GLU A 53 -17.18 1.48 -3.40
C GLU A 53 -18.46 0.93 -4.04
N TYR A 54 -19.60 1.37 -3.56
CA TYR A 54 -20.89 1.17 -4.18
C TYR A 54 -21.31 2.46 -4.87
N LYS A 55 -22.30 2.38 -5.76
CA LYS A 55 -22.73 3.55 -6.56
C LYS A 55 -23.04 4.81 -5.72
N TYR A 56 -23.59 4.65 -4.52
CA TYR A 56 -24.05 5.75 -3.67
C TYR A 56 -23.57 5.65 -2.22
N VAL A 57 -22.77 4.65 -1.88
CA VAL A 57 -22.27 4.45 -0.52
C VAL A 57 -20.85 3.92 -0.55
N VAL A 58 -20.05 4.40 0.38
CA VAL A 58 -18.69 3.95 0.64
C VAL A 58 -18.58 3.37 2.05
N PRO A 59 -17.53 2.60 2.35
CA PRO A 59 -17.32 2.09 3.70
C PRO A 59 -17.29 3.21 4.73
N LYS A 60 -18.01 3.02 5.82
CA LYS A 60 -18.04 3.99 6.93
C LYS A 60 -16.76 3.93 7.75
N GLY A 61 -16.34 5.06 8.24
CA GLY A 61 -15.09 5.25 8.98
C GLY A 61 -14.08 6.00 8.14
N TYR A 62 -12.83 5.95 8.55
CA TYR A 62 -11.70 6.54 7.81
C TYR A 62 -11.77 8.05 7.58
N THR A 63 -12.72 8.74 8.21
CA THR A 63 -12.98 10.18 7.99
C THR A 63 -11.73 11.05 8.23
N ARG A 64 -10.89 10.67 9.21
CA ARG A 64 -9.67 11.42 9.51
C ARG A 64 -8.60 11.18 8.45
N PHE A 65 -8.45 9.93 8.02
CA PHE A 65 -7.48 9.56 7.00
C PHE A 65 -7.86 10.17 5.65
N LEU A 66 -9.10 9.99 5.20
CA LEU A 66 -9.60 10.58 3.95
C LEU A 66 -9.52 12.11 3.98
N GLY A 67 -9.96 12.75 5.06
CA GLY A 67 -9.83 14.20 5.23
C GLY A 67 -8.36 14.69 5.25
N LYS A 68 -7.42 13.87 5.74
CA LYS A 68 -6.00 14.21 5.68
C LYS A 68 -5.44 14.07 4.26
N LEU A 69 -5.91 13.10 3.47
CA LEU A 69 -5.54 13.00 2.05
C LEU A 69 -6.05 14.23 1.27
N SER A 70 -7.31 14.62 1.50
CA SER A 70 -7.87 15.85 0.90
C SER A 70 -7.09 17.10 1.31
N GLU A 71 -6.74 17.25 2.59
CA GLU A 71 -5.89 18.37 3.05
C GLU A 71 -4.54 18.42 2.34
N LEU A 72 -3.89 17.25 2.16
CA LEU A 72 -2.61 17.18 1.46
C LEU A 72 -2.74 17.62 -0.01
N THR A 73 -3.75 17.13 -0.71
CA THR A 73 -3.98 17.48 -2.12
C THR A 73 -4.37 18.95 -2.27
N ASP A 74 -5.19 19.49 -1.37
CA ASP A 74 -5.52 20.92 -1.32
C ASP A 74 -4.30 21.82 -1.08
N MET A 75 -3.27 21.30 -0.38
CA MET A 75 -1.99 21.97 -0.18
C MET A 75 -1.04 21.82 -1.37
N GLY A 76 -1.42 21.10 -2.42
CA GLY A 76 -0.61 20.84 -3.61
C GLY A 76 0.42 19.74 -3.44
N VAL A 77 0.24 18.84 -2.45
CA VAL A 77 1.02 17.60 -2.34
C VAL A 77 0.42 16.57 -3.26
N GLU A 78 1.22 15.97 -4.14
CA GLU A 78 0.75 14.88 -4.99
C GLU A 78 0.54 13.61 -4.15
N VAL A 79 -0.67 13.05 -4.15
CA VAL A 79 -0.96 11.81 -3.43
C VAL A 79 -1.32 10.71 -4.41
N HIS A 80 -0.52 9.65 -4.43
CA HIS A 80 -0.69 8.49 -5.29
C HIS A 80 -1.09 7.27 -4.45
N PHE A 81 -2.16 6.60 -4.85
CA PHE A 81 -2.68 5.42 -4.19
C PHE A 81 -2.59 4.21 -5.13
N PHE A 82 -1.79 3.23 -4.79
CA PHE A 82 -1.76 1.95 -5.49
C PHE A 82 -2.76 1.00 -4.82
N THR A 83 -3.57 0.32 -5.61
CA THR A 83 -4.46 -0.70 -5.04
C THR A 83 -3.68 -1.93 -4.65
N GLY A 84 -3.91 -2.42 -3.43
CA GLY A 84 -3.47 -3.73 -2.98
C GLY A 84 -4.55 -4.81 -3.18
N ASN A 85 -4.38 -5.94 -2.55
CA ASN A 85 -5.38 -7.02 -2.63
C ASN A 85 -6.57 -6.84 -1.68
N HIS A 86 -6.50 -5.94 -0.71
CA HIS A 86 -7.57 -5.62 0.23
C HIS A 86 -8.40 -4.40 -0.18
N ASP A 87 -7.87 -3.52 -1.01
CA ASP A 87 -8.49 -2.25 -1.39
C ASP A 87 -8.53 -2.01 -2.91
N LEU A 88 -8.67 -3.08 -3.67
CA LEU A 88 -8.68 -3.05 -5.14
C LEU A 88 -10.01 -2.57 -5.77
N TRP A 89 -11.10 -2.44 -4.98
CA TRP A 89 -12.43 -2.10 -5.49
C TRP A 89 -12.76 -0.63 -5.27
N THR A 90 -11.93 0.22 -5.84
CA THR A 90 -12.14 1.67 -5.97
C THR A 90 -12.73 1.97 -7.35
N TYR A 91 -13.67 2.91 -7.41
CA TYR A 91 -14.39 3.22 -8.65
C TYR A 91 -14.55 4.73 -8.85
N GLY A 92 -13.63 5.53 -8.35
CA GLY A 92 -13.55 6.97 -8.55
C GLY A 92 -13.76 7.83 -7.31
N TYR A 93 -14.34 7.30 -6.23
CA TYR A 93 -14.59 8.08 -5.02
C TYR A 93 -13.32 8.70 -4.42
N LEU A 94 -12.24 7.94 -4.37
CA LEU A 94 -10.98 8.45 -3.81
C LEU A 94 -10.37 9.56 -4.66
N GLU A 95 -10.49 9.46 -5.98
CA GLU A 95 -10.04 10.49 -6.91
C GLU A 95 -10.93 11.73 -6.82
N GLU A 96 -12.26 11.55 -6.83
CA GLU A 96 -13.23 12.65 -6.86
C GLU A 96 -13.28 13.43 -5.53
N GLU A 97 -13.25 12.71 -4.39
CA GLU A 97 -13.43 13.33 -3.08
C GLU A 97 -12.11 13.71 -2.39
N CYS A 98 -11.03 12.97 -2.66
CA CYS A 98 -9.74 13.25 -2.00
C CYS A 98 -8.72 13.89 -2.95
N GLY A 99 -9.00 14.03 -4.25
CA GLY A 99 -8.08 14.61 -5.23
C GLY A 99 -6.81 13.79 -5.47
N ILE A 100 -6.80 12.50 -5.10
CA ILE A 100 -5.63 11.62 -5.22
C ILE A 100 -5.60 10.93 -6.59
N THR A 101 -4.46 10.39 -6.98
CA THR A 101 -4.30 9.58 -8.19
C THR A 101 -4.29 8.10 -7.84
N VAL A 102 -5.24 7.30 -8.35
CA VAL A 102 -5.31 5.86 -8.09
C VAL A 102 -4.63 5.06 -9.20
N HIS A 103 -3.77 4.12 -8.82
CA HIS A 103 -3.05 3.23 -9.71
C HIS A 103 -3.48 1.77 -9.49
N TYR A 104 -4.08 1.17 -10.52
CA TYR A 104 -4.56 -0.23 -10.50
C TYR A 104 -3.50 -1.24 -10.96
N LYS A 105 -2.34 -0.76 -11.39
CA LYS A 105 -1.23 -1.57 -11.92
C LYS A 105 0.10 -1.00 -11.45
N PRO A 106 1.16 -1.82 -11.42
CA PRO A 106 2.51 -1.34 -11.22
C PRO A 106 2.85 -0.18 -12.17
N GLN A 107 3.61 0.78 -11.68
CA GLN A 107 4.08 1.94 -12.44
C GLN A 107 5.61 2.01 -12.40
N THR A 108 6.19 2.41 -13.53
CA THR A 108 7.57 2.89 -13.58
C THR A 108 7.51 4.39 -13.75
N VAL A 109 8.02 5.12 -12.79
CA VAL A 109 7.97 6.58 -12.73
C VAL A 109 9.36 7.17 -12.52
N GLU A 110 9.61 8.33 -13.07
CA GLU A 110 10.77 9.12 -12.76
C GLU A 110 10.42 10.12 -11.66
N ILE A 111 11.17 10.06 -10.56
CA ILE A 111 11.05 10.99 -9.45
C ILE A 111 12.40 11.69 -9.32
N TYR A 112 12.41 12.99 -9.59
CA TYR A 112 13.62 13.78 -9.81
C TYR A 112 14.46 13.15 -10.94
N ASP A 113 15.64 12.62 -10.63
CA ASP A 113 16.55 11.99 -11.61
C ASP A 113 16.70 10.47 -11.44
N LYS A 114 15.78 9.84 -10.68
CA LYS A 114 15.78 8.42 -10.36
C LYS A 114 14.53 7.71 -10.89
N VAL A 115 14.73 6.51 -11.36
CA VAL A 115 13.66 5.66 -11.91
C VAL A 115 13.19 4.67 -10.85
N PHE A 116 11.91 4.75 -10.53
CA PHE A 116 11.25 3.92 -9.53
C PHE A 116 10.30 2.93 -10.18
N TYR A 117 10.36 1.67 -9.79
CA TYR A 117 9.31 0.70 -10.04
C TYR A 117 8.47 0.57 -8.76
N LEU A 118 7.21 1.02 -8.85
CA LEU A 118 6.28 1.10 -7.73
C LEU A 118 5.15 0.10 -7.89
N ALA A 119 4.89 -0.71 -6.87
CA ALA A 119 3.78 -1.67 -6.84
C ALA A 119 3.44 -2.06 -5.41
N HIS A 120 2.21 -2.53 -5.18
CA HIS A 120 1.90 -3.18 -3.90
C HIS A 120 2.73 -4.45 -3.70
N GLY A 121 2.84 -5.29 -4.72
CA GLY A 121 3.67 -6.50 -4.67
C GLY A 121 2.87 -7.79 -4.79
N ASP A 122 1.58 -7.77 -4.53
CA ASP A 122 0.69 -8.92 -4.59
C ASP A 122 0.65 -9.55 -5.99
N GLY A 123 0.93 -10.86 -6.06
CA GLY A 123 0.96 -11.63 -7.31
C GLY A 123 2.21 -11.43 -8.17
N LEU A 124 3.15 -10.53 -7.82
CA LEU A 124 4.43 -10.38 -8.50
C LEU A 124 5.40 -11.49 -8.07
N GLY A 125 5.74 -12.39 -8.99
CA GLY A 125 6.65 -13.50 -8.69
C GLY A 125 6.13 -14.55 -7.69
N ASP A 126 4.95 -14.35 -7.12
CA ASP A 126 4.33 -15.24 -6.15
C ASP A 126 4.10 -16.63 -6.76
N PRO A 127 4.54 -17.71 -6.11
CA PRO A 127 4.31 -19.07 -6.56
C PRO A 127 2.88 -19.58 -6.31
N ASP A 128 2.09 -18.94 -5.44
CA ASP A 128 0.74 -19.40 -5.07
C ASP A 128 -0.26 -19.24 -6.24
N LYS A 129 -0.56 -20.35 -6.89
CA LYS A 129 -1.53 -20.40 -7.99
C LYS A 129 -2.96 -20.13 -7.53
N LYS A 130 -3.31 -20.48 -6.26
CA LYS A 130 -4.65 -20.26 -5.70
C LYS A 130 -4.86 -18.77 -5.45
N PHE A 131 -3.87 -18.11 -4.89
CA PHE A 131 -3.88 -16.66 -4.70
C PHE A 131 -4.03 -15.93 -6.05
N LYS A 132 -3.23 -16.30 -7.06
CA LYS A 132 -3.33 -15.72 -8.41
C LYS A 132 -4.70 -15.91 -9.06
N PHE A 133 -5.32 -17.08 -8.86
CA PHE A 133 -6.68 -17.34 -9.35
C PHE A 133 -7.70 -16.45 -8.64
N LEU A 134 -7.63 -16.36 -7.30
CA LEU A 134 -8.50 -15.52 -6.50
C LEU A 134 -8.36 -14.03 -6.88
N LYS A 135 -7.13 -13.55 -7.03
CA LYS A 135 -6.85 -12.18 -7.50
C LYS A 135 -7.48 -11.90 -8.85
N ARG A 136 -7.34 -12.84 -9.82
CA ARG A 136 -7.97 -12.70 -11.15
C ARG A 136 -9.50 -12.65 -11.04
N MET A 137 -10.09 -13.43 -10.15
CA MET A 137 -11.54 -13.39 -9.88
C MET A 137 -11.94 -12.02 -9.31
N PHE A 138 -11.22 -11.48 -8.36
CA PHE A 138 -11.49 -10.17 -7.75
C PHE A 138 -11.30 -9.00 -8.73
N GLN A 139 -10.39 -9.13 -9.69
CA GLN A 139 -10.17 -8.15 -10.75
C GLN A 139 -11.19 -8.29 -11.90
N ASN A 140 -12.00 -9.35 -11.93
CA ASN A 140 -12.98 -9.56 -12.97
C ASN A 140 -14.20 -8.64 -12.78
N HIS A 141 -14.47 -7.78 -13.77
CA HIS A 141 -15.57 -6.81 -13.71
C HIS A 141 -16.96 -7.44 -13.50
N THR A 142 -17.19 -8.66 -14.00
CA THR A 142 -18.46 -9.36 -13.76
C THR A 142 -18.59 -9.76 -12.29
N CYS A 143 -17.54 -10.31 -11.69
CA CYS A 143 -17.52 -10.65 -10.27
C CYS A 143 -17.68 -9.40 -9.40
N GLN A 144 -17.04 -8.30 -9.77
CA GLN A 144 -17.19 -7.01 -9.09
C GLN A 144 -18.63 -6.47 -9.17
N ARG A 145 -19.26 -6.54 -10.34
CA ARG A 145 -20.68 -6.15 -10.52
C ARG A 145 -21.63 -7.03 -9.68
N LEU A 146 -21.38 -8.34 -9.61
CA LEU A 146 -22.17 -9.25 -8.78
C LEU A 146 -22.01 -8.94 -7.29
N LEU A 147 -20.79 -8.65 -6.82
CA LEU A 147 -20.55 -8.22 -5.44
C LEU A 147 -21.27 -6.89 -5.15
N ASN A 148 -21.20 -5.93 -6.06
CA ASN A 148 -21.87 -4.63 -5.91
C ASN A 148 -23.41 -4.71 -6.01
N ALA A 149 -23.97 -5.80 -6.53
CA ALA A 149 -25.41 -6.07 -6.49
C ALA A 149 -25.87 -6.59 -5.11
N ILE A 150 -24.95 -7.07 -4.26
CA ILE A 150 -25.25 -7.47 -2.88
C ILE A 150 -25.44 -6.20 -2.04
N HIS A 151 -26.45 -6.23 -1.14
CA HIS A 151 -26.65 -5.11 -0.22
C HIS A 151 -25.35 -4.76 0.54
N PRO A 152 -24.94 -3.48 0.63
CA PRO A 152 -23.65 -3.06 1.21
C PRO A 152 -23.36 -3.66 2.60
N ARG A 153 -24.38 -3.82 3.44
CA ARG A 153 -24.23 -4.47 4.75
C ARG A 153 -23.63 -5.87 4.65
N TRP A 154 -24.09 -6.66 3.68
CA TRP A 154 -23.63 -8.04 3.50
C TRP A 154 -22.31 -8.11 2.78
N GLY A 155 -22.12 -7.31 1.74
CA GLY A 155 -20.85 -7.23 1.01
C GLY A 155 -19.69 -6.80 1.92
N MET A 156 -19.89 -5.75 2.71
CA MET A 156 -18.88 -5.30 3.70
C MET A 156 -18.64 -6.34 4.79
N ALA A 157 -19.69 -6.99 5.32
CA ALA A 157 -19.53 -8.04 6.34
C ALA A 157 -18.74 -9.24 5.80
N LEU A 158 -19.01 -9.67 4.57
CA LEU A 158 -18.25 -10.76 3.90
C LEU A 158 -16.79 -10.39 3.72
N GLY A 159 -16.51 -9.21 3.18
CA GLY A 159 -15.15 -8.74 2.93
C GLY A 159 -14.33 -8.60 4.21
N LEU A 160 -14.85 -7.90 5.21
CA LEU A 160 -14.17 -7.70 6.50
C LEU A 160 -13.95 -9.03 7.26
N ASN A 161 -14.92 -9.96 7.23
CA ASN A 161 -14.73 -11.27 7.84
C ASN A 161 -13.71 -12.12 7.07
N TRP A 162 -13.71 -12.03 5.73
CA TRP A 162 -12.70 -12.69 4.92
C TRP A 162 -11.29 -12.16 5.22
N ALA A 163 -11.10 -10.85 5.26
CA ALA A 163 -9.84 -10.21 5.62
C ALA A 163 -9.38 -10.64 7.03
N LYS A 164 -10.28 -10.57 8.02
CA LYS A 164 -10.02 -11.07 9.38
C LYS A 164 -9.56 -12.52 9.39
N HIS A 165 -10.28 -13.40 8.68
CA HIS A 165 -9.97 -14.83 8.66
C HIS A 165 -8.63 -15.12 7.96
N SER A 166 -8.32 -14.41 6.88
CA SER A 166 -7.03 -14.49 6.21
C SER A 166 -5.88 -14.13 7.14
N ARG A 167 -6.05 -13.06 7.93
CA ARG A 167 -5.05 -12.59 8.89
C ARG A 167 -4.87 -13.55 10.07
N LEU A 168 -5.95 -14.09 10.62
CA LEU A 168 -5.89 -15.04 11.74
C LEU A 168 -5.32 -16.42 11.35
N LYS A 169 -5.35 -16.78 10.07
CA LYS A 169 -4.72 -18.01 9.58
C LYS A 169 -3.18 -17.94 9.52
N ARG A 170 -2.63 -16.76 9.43
CA ARG A 170 -1.19 -16.55 9.54
C ARG A 170 -0.85 -16.68 11.01
N ALA A 171 -0.09 -17.71 11.38
CA ALA A 171 0.19 -18.08 12.75
C ALA A 171 0.59 -16.86 13.58
N ASP A 172 -0.09 -16.63 14.70
CA ASP A 172 0.16 -15.56 15.67
C ASP A 172 0.15 -14.12 15.14
N GLY A 173 -0.45 -13.87 13.97
CA GLY A 173 -0.52 -12.53 13.37
C GLY A 173 0.82 -11.97 12.91
N LYS A 174 1.87 -12.79 12.90
CA LYS A 174 3.20 -12.41 12.40
C LYS A 174 3.35 -12.87 10.95
N GLU A 175 3.90 -11.97 10.14
CA GLU A 175 4.30 -12.32 8.77
C GLU A 175 5.50 -13.28 8.79
N GLU A 176 5.63 -14.09 7.74
CA GLU A 176 6.80 -14.93 7.57
C GLU A 176 8.05 -14.04 7.49
N PRO A 177 9.08 -14.30 8.31
CA PRO A 177 10.28 -13.49 8.31
C PRO A 177 11.01 -13.58 6.97
N TYR A 178 11.86 -12.61 6.70
CA TYR A 178 12.74 -12.67 5.53
C TYR A 178 13.61 -13.91 5.56
N MET A 179 13.43 -14.78 4.59
CA MET A 179 14.10 -16.09 4.47
C MET A 179 15.29 -16.08 3.49
N GLY A 180 15.73 -14.89 3.10
CA GLY A 180 16.82 -14.69 2.15
C GLY A 180 16.34 -14.52 0.70
N GLU A 181 17.19 -13.92 -0.11
CA GLU A 181 16.88 -13.48 -1.49
C GLU A 181 16.32 -14.59 -2.41
N LYS A 182 16.78 -15.83 -2.22
CA LYS A 182 16.35 -16.96 -3.06
C LYS A 182 14.90 -17.37 -2.80
N LYS A 183 14.38 -17.11 -1.59
CA LYS A 183 13.03 -17.47 -1.17
C LYS A 183 12.05 -16.32 -1.31
N GLU A 184 12.52 -15.06 -1.14
CA GLU A 184 11.68 -13.90 -1.26
C GLU A 184 11.24 -13.66 -2.72
N PHE A 185 9.96 -13.81 -2.97
CA PHE A 185 9.43 -13.77 -4.35
C PHE A 185 9.51 -12.38 -4.97
N LEU A 186 9.42 -11.29 -4.19
CA LEU A 186 9.57 -9.93 -4.69
C LEU A 186 11.01 -9.63 -5.11
N VAL A 187 12.00 -10.16 -4.36
CA VAL A 187 13.41 -10.05 -4.74
C VAL A 187 13.68 -10.83 -6.04
N ARG A 188 13.13 -12.03 -6.16
CA ARG A 188 13.25 -12.82 -7.39
C ARG A 188 12.60 -12.13 -8.58
N PHE A 189 11.42 -11.56 -8.38
CA PHE A 189 10.73 -10.77 -9.40
C PHE A 189 11.58 -9.59 -9.87
N ALA A 190 12.07 -8.78 -8.94
CA ALA A 190 12.88 -7.61 -9.26
C ALA A 190 14.17 -8.00 -10.04
N LYS A 191 14.88 -9.03 -9.58
CA LYS A 191 16.06 -9.55 -10.29
C LYS A 191 15.74 -10.02 -11.70
N GLN A 192 14.60 -10.66 -11.92
CA GLN A 192 14.15 -11.07 -13.25
C GLN A 192 13.76 -9.87 -14.11
N TYR A 193 13.05 -8.91 -13.54
CA TYR A 193 12.59 -7.70 -14.24
C TYR A 193 13.77 -6.85 -14.73
N MET A 194 14.81 -6.72 -13.92
CA MET A 194 16.05 -5.99 -14.26
C MET A 194 16.80 -6.56 -15.48
N GLN A 195 16.58 -7.82 -15.88
CA GLN A 195 17.22 -8.40 -17.07
C GLN A 195 16.81 -7.67 -18.35
N GLY A 196 15.56 -7.17 -18.38
CA GLY A 196 15.03 -6.40 -19.51
C GLY A 196 14.97 -4.87 -19.27
N HIS A 197 15.15 -4.42 -18.03
CA HIS A 197 14.95 -3.02 -17.61
C HIS A 197 16.12 -2.59 -16.69
N LYS A 198 17.22 -2.15 -17.30
CA LYS A 198 18.49 -1.84 -16.58
C LYS A 198 18.55 -0.44 -15.98
N ASP A 199 17.54 0.37 -16.22
CA ASP A 199 17.42 1.78 -15.84
C ASP A 199 16.76 1.99 -14.46
N ILE A 200 16.20 0.96 -13.84
CA ILE A 200 15.54 1.07 -12.53
C ILE A 200 16.57 1.32 -11.42
N ASP A 201 16.37 2.41 -10.68
CA ASP A 201 17.15 2.74 -9.49
C ASP A 201 16.54 2.10 -8.22
N TYR A 202 15.20 2.15 -8.09
CA TYR A 202 14.49 1.67 -6.91
C TYR A 202 13.30 0.79 -7.26
N PHE A 203 13.22 -0.39 -6.62
CA PHE A 203 12.00 -1.17 -6.54
C PHE A 203 11.36 -0.93 -5.17
N MET A 204 10.10 -0.50 -5.13
CA MET A 204 9.38 -0.21 -3.90
C MET A 204 8.14 -1.08 -3.81
N PHE A 205 8.01 -1.85 -2.72
CA PHE A 205 6.92 -2.79 -2.50
C PHE A 205 6.34 -2.70 -1.09
N GLY A 206 5.08 -3.09 -0.96
CA GLY A 206 4.40 -3.44 0.30
C GLY A 206 4.15 -4.94 0.40
N HIS A 207 2.94 -5.34 0.83
CA HIS A 207 2.35 -6.66 0.81
C HIS A 207 2.97 -7.69 1.75
N ARG A 208 4.27 -7.66 1.95
CA ARG A 208 5.00 -8.67 2.75
C ARG A 208 5.06 -8.33 4.24
N HIS A 209 4.69 -7.12 4.63
CA HIS A 209 4.77 -6.64 6.02
C HIS A 209 6.14 -6.87 6.67
N ILE A 210 7.19 -6.92 5.88
CA ILE A 210 8.58 -7.00 6.36
C ILE A 210 9.30 -5.73 5.95
N GLU A 211 10.14 -5.25 6.81
CA GLU A 211 11.09 -4.20 6.47
C GLU A 211 12.31 -4.83 5.81
N LEU A 212 12.55 -4.48 4.56
CA LEU A 212 13.70 -4.95 3.80
C LEU A 212 14.28 -3.83 2.95
N ASP A 213 15.57 -3.66 3.05
CA ASP A 213 16.37 -2.73 2.25
C ASP A 213 17.57 -3.48 1.69
N LEU A 214 17.57 -3.72 0.39
CA LEU A 214 18.50 -4.63 -0.26
C LEU A 214 19.08 -4.05 -1.54
N MET A 215 20.41 -4.00 -1.65
CA MET A 215 21.10 -3.72 -2.91
C MET A 215 21.03 -4.91 -3.85
N LEU A 216 20.33 -4.78 -4.98
CA LEU A 216 20.27 -5.82 -6.02
C LEU A 216 21.46 -5.72 -6.97
N SER A 217 22.01 -4.54 -7.14
CA SER A 217 23.20 -4.25 -7.95
C SER A 217 23.95 -3.05 -7.38
N LYS A 218 25.03 -2.59 -8.02
CA LYS A 218 25.73 -1.36 -7.62
C LYS A 218 24.84 -0.10 -7.71
N LYS A 219 23.80 -0.12 -8.50
CA LYS A 219 22.90 1.02 -8.76
C LYS A 219 21.50 0.79 -8.22
N THR A 220 20.98 -0.44 -8.32
CA THR A 220 19.57 -0.75 -8.08
C THR A 220 19.35 -1.23 -6.66
N ARG A 221 18.37 -0.65 -5.97
CA ARG A 221 17.97 -0.96 -4.59
C ARG A 221 16.53 -1.46 -4.57
N LEU A 222 16.24 -2.42 -3.73
CA LEU A 222 14.89 -2.93 -3.50
C LEU A 222 14.50 -2.66 -2.05
N MET A 223 13.31 -2.10 -1.86
CA MET A 223 12.75 -1.83 -0.54
C MET A 223 11.37 -2.45 -0.43
N ILE A 224 11.12 -3.12 0.70
CA ILE A 224 9.79 -3.55 1.14
C ILE A 224 9.48 -2.76 2.41
N LEU A 225 8.34 -2.06 2.42
CA LEU A 225 8.10 -0.93 3.34
C LEU A 225 7.63 -1.32 4.74
N GLY A 226 7.60 -2.62 5.07
CA GLY A 226 7.03 -3.03 6.36
C GLY A 226 5.52 -2.86 6.43
N ASP A 227 5.01 -2.37 7.56
CA ASP A 227 3.58 -2.10 7.75
C ASP A 227 3.30 -0.89 8.66
N TRP A 228 2.05 -0.44 8.65
CA TRP A 228 1.53 0.59 9.56
C TRP A 228 0.64 -0.01 10.66
N ILE A 229 0.86 -1.28 11.00
CA ILE A 229 0.15 -2.02 12.06
C ILE A 229 1.03 -2.13 13.30
N TRP A 230 2.28 -2.56 13.12
CA TRP A 230 3.23 -2.85 14.19
C TRP A 230 4.57 -2.14 14.02
N GLN A 231 5.04 -1.97 12.79
CA GLN A 231 6.37 -1.45 12.48
C GLN A 231 6.35 0.08 12.26
N PHE A 232 5.25 0.64 11.75
CA PHE A 232 5.07 2.08 11.45
C PHE A 232 6.17 2.65 10.57
N THR A 233 6.65 1.84 9.63
CA THR A 233 7.76 2.16 8.76
C THR A 233 7.32 2.91 7.50
N TYR A 234 8.19 3.75 7.01
CA TYR A 234 8.03 4.49 5.75
C TYR A 234 9.39 4.69 5.10
N ALA A 235 9.40 4.95 3.79
CA ALA A 235 10.60 5.39 3.12
C ALA A 235 10.46 6.87 2.74
N VAL A 236 11.59 7.59 2.72
CA VAL A 236 11.67 8.98 2.33
C VAL A 236 12.84 9.20 1.34
N PHE A 237 12.53 9.84 0.23
CA PHE A 237 13.49 10.25 -0.79
C PHE A 237 13.61 11.77 -0.79
N ASP A 238 14.80 12.29 -0.53
CA ASP A 238 15.06 13.74 -0.46
C ASP A 238 15.48 14.36 -1.81
N GLY A 239 15.58 13.53 -2.85
CA GLY A 239 16.07 13.87 -4.20
C GLY A 239 17.47 13.33 -4.48
N GLU A 240 18.23 12.97 -3.46
CA GLU A 240 19.59 12.39 -3.58
C GLU A 240 19.67 11.02 -2.91
N HIS A 241 19.11 10.91 -1.69
CA HIS A 241 19.21 9.75 -0.82
C HIS A 241 17.84 9.18 -0.48
N MET A 242 17.79 7.87 -0.33
CA MET A 242 16.61 7.12 0.10
C MET A 242 16.89 6.54 1.49
N PHE A 243 15.97 6.82 2.42
CA PHE A 243 16.01 6.33 3.80
C PHE A 243 14.78 5.49 4.09
N MET A 244 14.94 4.44 4.92
CA MET A 244 13.85 3.73 5.57
C MET A 244 13.83 4.15 7.03
N GLU A 245 12.68 4.58 7.52
CA GLU A 245 12.54 5.14 8.87
C GLU A 245 11.28 4.58 9.55
N GLU A 246 11.30 4.54 10.88
CA GLU A 246 10.15 4.23 11.73
C GLU A 246 9.55 5.54 12.28
N TYR A 247 8.23 5.64 12.25
CA TYR A 247 7.54 6.77 12.87
C TYR A 247 7.35 6.56 14.38
N VAL A 248 8.08 7.32 15.17
CA VAL A 248 7.96 7.37 16.63
C VAL A 248 7.17 8.63 17.01
N GLU A 249 6.07 8.45 17.76
CA GLU A 249 5.26 9.59 18.21
C GLU A 249 6.03 10.46 19.20
N GLY A 250 6.09 11.76 18.90
CA GLY A 250 6.78 12.73 19.74
C GLY A 250 8.20 13.08 19.32
N GLU A 251 8.76 12.41 18.32
CA GLU A 251 9.99 12.80 17.64
C GLU A 251 9.62 13.54 16.34
N SER A 252 9.73 14.86 16.37
CA SER A 252 9.46 15.76 15.20
C SER A 252 10.50 16.86 15.10
#